data_b0d0a54ba1af8a9740b10193ee2b639d
#
_entry.id   b0d0a54ba1af8a9740b10193ee2b639d
#
_cell.length_a   1.000
_cell.length_b   1.000
_cell.length_c   1.000
_cell.angle_alpha   90.00
_cell.angle_beta   90.00
_cell.angle_gamma   90.00
#
_symmetry.space_group_name_H-M   'P 1'
#
loop_
_entity.id
_entity.type
_entity.pdbx_description
1 polymer ?
#
loop_
_entity_poly.entity_id
_entity_poly.type
_entity_poly.pdbx_seq_one_letter_code
_entity_poly.pdbx_strand_id
1 'polypeptide(L)' 'MDDIKEIRNQAVEISELVEDTVSHYCNENRVSGQRAWFFVSHLANAYLSQFPEEID' A
#
# COMPACT_ATOMS: atom_id res chain seq x y z
N MET A 1 14.05 6.57 -19.15
CA MET A 1 14.52 7.34 -18.00
C MET A 1 13.40 8.02 -17.27
N ASP A 2 12.53 8.68 -18.01
CA ASP A 2 11.38 9.32 -17.39
C ASP A 2 10.45 8.32 -16.74
N ASP A 3 10.46 7.08 -17.25
CA ASP A 3 9.58 6.04 -16.72
C ASP A 3 9.91 5.72 -15.26
N ILE A 4 11.19 5.72 -14.92
CA ILE A 4 11.60 5.39 -13.55
C ILE A 4 11.15 6.47 -12.58
N LYS A 5 11.26 7.72 -12.97
CA LYS A 5 10.80 8.82 -12.15
C LYS A 5 9.30 8.77 -11.95
N GLU A 6 8.58 8.46 -13.03
CA GLU A 6 7.14 8.39 -12.97
C GLU A 6 6.67 7.27 -12.06
N ILE A 7 7.30 6.11 -12.17
CA ILE A 7 6.96 4.97 -11.31
C ILE A 7 7.24 5.32 -9.86
N ARG A 8 8.37 5.98 -9.61
CA ARG A 8 8.74 6.38 -8.26
C ARG A 8 7.74 7.37 -7.68
N ASN A 9 7.32 8.35 -8.48
CA ASN A 9 6.35 9.33 -8.04
C ASN A 9 5.01 8.68 -7.72
N GLN A 10 4.60 7.75 -8.56
CA GLN A 10 3.36 7.03 -8.33
C GLN A 10 3.42 6.20 -7.07
N ALA A 11 4.57 5.57 -6.83
CA ALA A 11 4.75 4.78 -5.62
C ALA A 11 4.64 5.65 -4.37
N VAL A 12 5.23 6.84 -4.42
CA VAL A 12 5.14 7.77 -3.30
C VAL A 12 3.70 8.21 -3.07
N GLU A 13 2.99 8.53 -4.15
CA GLU A 13 1.60 8.95 -4.03
C GLU A 13 0.74 7.87 -3.39
N ILE A 14 0.89 6.65 -3.87
CA ILE A 14 0.11 5.54 -3.34
C ILE A 14 0.47 5.29 -1.89
N SER A 15 1.76 5.37 -1.57
CA SER A 15 2.21 5.16 -0.19
C SER A 15 1.58 6.17 0.75
N GLU A 16 1.53 7.43 0.34
CA GLU A 16 0.95 8.47 1.17
C GLU A 16 -0.54 8.23 1.39
N LEU A 17 -1.24 7.84 0.35
CA LEU A 17 -2.67 7.55 0.46
C LEU A 17 -2.92 6.38 1.40
N VAL A 18 -2.12 5.34 1.27
CA VAL A 18 -2.26 4.16 2.12
C VAL A 18 -1.94 4.53 3.57
N GLU A 19 -0.87 5.29 3.79
CA GLU A 19 -0.50 5.72 5.14
C GLU A 19 -1.61 6.53 5.79
N ASP A 20 -2.18 7.46 5.03
CA ASP A 20 -3.28 8.27 5.55
C ASP A 20 -4.46 7.40 5.93
N THR A 21 -4.82 6.48 5.05
CA THR A 21 -5.95 5.60 5.28
C THR A 21 -5.73 4.72 6.49
N VAL A 22 -4.54 4.15 6.60
CA VAL A 22 -4.22 3.27 7.73
C VAL A 22 -4.21 4.05 9.03
N SER A 23 -3.61 5.24 9.03
CA SER A 23 -3.58 6.08 10.23
C SER A 23 -4.98 6.44 10.69
N HIS A 24 -5.80 6.83 9.74
CA HIS A 24 -7.18 7.21 10.06
C HIS A 24 -7.95 6.05 10.65
N TYR A 25 -7.81 4.89 10.03
CA TYR A 25 -8.49 3.69 10.50
C TYR A 25 -8.02 3.31 11.91
N CYS A 26 -6.71 3.38 12.14
CA CYS A 26 -6.16 3.04 13.45
C CYS A 26 -6.70 3.96 14.54
N ASN A 27 -6.78 5.26 14.24
CA ASN A 27 -7.29 6.22 15.19
C ASN A 27 -8.77 5.99 15.51
N GLU A 28 -9.54 5.70 14.47
CA GLU A 28 -10.98 5.54 14.63
C GLU A 28 -11.34 4.25 15.34
N ASN A 29 -10.58 3.19 15.10
CA ASN A 29 -10.92 1.87 15.60
C ASN A 29 -10.01 1.39 16.70
N ARG A 30 -9.06 2.22 17.11
CA ARG A 30 -8.11 1.89 18.18
C ARG A 30 -7.35 0.60 17.90
N VAL A 31 -6.91 0.46 16.66
CA VAL A 31 -6.10 -0.67 16.23
C VAL A 31 -4.65 -0.22 16.18
N SER A 32 -3.73 -1.08 16.58
CA SER A 32 -2.32 -0.73 16.52
C SER A 32 -1.86 -0.63 15.07
N GLY A 33 -0.91 0.28 14.83
CA GLY A 33 -0.37 0.45 13.49
C GLY A 33 0.26 -0.83 12.97
N GLN A 34 0.95 -1.55 13.85
CA GLN A 34 1.61 -2.79 13.46
C GLN A 34 0.60 -3.81 12.94
N ARG A 35 -0.52 -3.92 13.63
CA ARG A 35 -1.57 -4.86 13.24
C ARG A 35 -2.19 -4.45 11.91
N ALA A 36 -2.48 -3.16 11.78
CA ALA A 36 -3.09 -2.66 10.54
C ALA A 36 -2.17 -2.90 9.35
N TRP A 37 -0.88 -2.61 9.51
CA TRP A 37 0.06 -2.81 8.43
C TRP A 37 0.26 -4.28 8.09
N PHE A 38 0.14 -5.14 9.08
CA PHE A 38 0.18 -6.58 8.82
C PHE A 38 -0.96 -6.98 7.89
N PHE A 39 -2.16 -6.48 8.13
CA PHE A 39 -3.28 -6.78 7.26
C PHE A 39 -3.12 -6.19 5.87
N VAL A 40 -2.57 -4.98 5.80
CA VAL A 40 -2.32 -4.35 4.50
C VAL A 40 -1.37 -5.19 3.66
N SER A 41 -0.28 -5.66 4.28
CA SER A 41 0.68 -6.47 3.53
C SER A 41 0.06 -7.80 3.08
N HIS A 42 -0.79 -8.38 3.91
CA HIS A 42 -1.47 -9.61 3.56
C HIS A 42 -2.41 -9.39 2.36
N LEU A 43 -3.14 -8.30 2.39
CA LEU A 43 -4.02 -7.96 1.27
C LEU A 43 -3.23 -7.70 0.00
N ALA A 44 -2.11 -6.99 0.13
CA ALA A 44 -1.28 -6.70 -1.04
C ALA A 44 -0.81 -7.99 -1.70
N ASN A 45 -0.37 -8.95 -0.90
CA ASN A 45 0.07 -10.24 -1.43
C ASN A 45 -1.07 -10.96 -2.14
N ALA A 46 -2.27 -10.90 -1.56
CA ALA A 46 -3.43 -11.57 -2.16
C ALA A 46 -3.76 -10.96 -3.52
N TYR A 47 -3.72 -9.64 -3.61
CA TYR A 47 -4.01 -8.98 -4.87
C TYR A 47 -2.93 -9.24 -5.91
N LEU A 48 -1.67 -9.24 -5.48
CA LEU A 48 -0.58 -9.52 -6.40
C LEU A 48 -0.70 -10.92 -7.01
N SER A 49 -1.24 -11.86 -6.24
CA SER A 49 -1.44 -13.22 -6.76
C SER A 49 -2.42 -13.25 -7.91
N GLN A 50 -3.34 -12.29 -7.94
CA GLN A 50 -4.35 -12.25 -9.00
C GLN A 50 -3.81 -11.68 -10.31
N PHE A 51 -2.73 -10.91 -10.24
CA PHE A 51 -2.18 -10.26 -11.43
C PHE A 51 -0.69 -10.53 -11.58
N PRO A 52 -0.29 -11.80 -11.62
CA PRO A 52 1.16 -12.10 -11.66
C PRO A 52 1.84 -11.64 -12.95
N GLU A 53 1.09 -11.52 -14.02
CA GLU A 53 1.67 -11.18 -15.31
C GLU A 53 1.86 -9.70 -15.51
N GLU A 54 1.28 -8.89 -14.67
CA GLU A 54 1.40 -7.44 -14.81
C GLU A 54 2.58 -6.87 -14.07
N ILE A 55 3.34 -7.70 -13.40
CA ILE A 55 4.45 -7.25 -12.59
C ILE A 55 5.74 -7.08 -13.41
N ASP A 56 5.74 -7.49 -14.61
CA ASP A 56 6.91 -7.27 -15.47
C ASP A 56 7.21 -5.80 -15.73
#